data_60d31b169237cf8b46f9624640ad080b
#
_entry.id   60d31b169237cf8b46f9624640ad080b
#
_cell.length_a   1.000
_cell.length_b   1.000
_cell.length_c   1.000
_cell.angle_alpha   90.00
_cell.angle_beta   90.00
_cell.angle_gamma   90.00
#
_symmetry.space_group_name_H-M   'P 1'
#
loop_
_entity.id
_entity.type
_entity.pdbx_description
1 polymer ?
#
loop_
_entity_poly.entity_id
_entity_poly.type
_entity_poly.pdbx_seq_one_letter_code
_entity_poly.pdbx_strand_id
1 'polypeptide(L)'
;MAAIRSAVIVCNHLSYLDPLLLIALLERHRTIVKTRFFTMPIFGWVLKKAGYLPASGKGQFAGMMIDQLESMKSFLQRGGNLFIFPEGTRSRDGKIGNLNRGALKIARLCNAPVYVLQLANTDKLFTPGKFLFNTRITNTISLKIIDCIQPTHPDNMPSTAILEQRVLKAYRKQQK
;
A
#
# COMPACT_ATOMS: atom_id res chain seq x y z
N MET A 1 -3.02 -13.36 8.68
CA MET A 1 -3.38 -12.19 7.84
C MET A 1 -4.88 -11.91 7.80
N ALA A 2 -5.74 -12.90 7.95
CA ALA A 2 -7.21 -12.70 7.95
C ALA A 2 -7.76 -11.75 9.05
N ALA A 3 -6.96 -11.35 10.00
CA ALA A 3 -7.39 -10.52 11.14
C ALA A 3 -7.25 -9.00 10.95
N ILE A 4 -6.60 -8.52 9.86
CA ILE A 4 -6.45 -7.06 9.65
C ILE A 4 -7.72 -6.53 8.99
N ARG A 5 -8.40 -5.62 9.69
CA ARG A 5 -9.59 -4.92 9.20
C ARG A 5 -9.54 -3.44 9.60
N SER A 6 -10.24 -2.62 8.83
CA SER A 6 -10.36 -1.17 9.12
C SER A 6 -9.02 -0.44 9.20
N ALA A 7 -8.07 -0.82 8.35
CA ALA A 7 -6.68 -0.37 8.46
C ALA A 7 -6.09 0.12 7.15
N VAL A 8 -5.09 0.98 7.27
CA VAL A 8 -4.16 1.29 6.18
C VAL A 8 -2.95 0.38 6.30
N ILE A 9 -2.64 -0.32 5.23
CA ILE A 9 -1.56 -1.27 5.15
C ILE A 9 -0.45 -0.68 4.28
N VAL A 10 0.70 -0.48 4.87
CA VAL A 10 1.91 0.02 4.19
C VAL A 10 2.84 -1.16 3.94
N CYS A 11 3.18 -1.41 2.69
CA CYS A 11 4.02 -2.53 2.29
C CYS A 11 5.15 -2.07 1.37
N ASN A 12 6.36 -2.63 1.51
CA ASN A 12 7.44 -2.43 0.54
C ASN A 12 7.08 -3.06 -0.80
N HIS A 13 7.68 -2.55 -1.88
CA HIS A 13 7.37 -2.98 -3.24
C HIS A 13 8.61 -3.53 -3.94
N LEU A 14 8.67 -4.83 -4.17
CA LEU A 14 9.81 -5.54 -4.76
C LEU A 14 9.49 -6.07 -6.17
N SER A 15 8.24 -6.53 -6.39
CA SER A 15 7.85 -7.25 -7.59
C SER A 15 6.46 -6.87 -8.09
N TYR A 16 6.15 -7.19 -9.33
CA TYR A 16 4.77 -7.14 -9.86
C TYR A 16 3.81 -8.11 -9.14
N LEU A 17 4.34 -9.09 -8.41
CA LEU A 17 3.53 -10.03 -7.64
C LEU A 17 2.98 -9.44 -6.34
N ASP A 18 3.62 -8.41 -5.80
CA ASP A 18 3.26 -7.87 -4.49
C ASP A 18 1.80 -7.42 -4.38
N PRO A 19 1.26 -6.63 -5.35
CA PRO A 19 -0.15 -6.27 -5.30
C PRO A 19 -1.07 -7.48 -5.43
N LEU A 20 -0.72 -8.48 -6.24
CA LEU A 20 -1.53 -9.69 -6.41
C LEU A 20 -1.60 -10.51 -5.13
N LEU A 21 -0.48 -10.62 -4.40
CA LEU A 21 -0.42 -11.29 -3.11
C LEU A 21 -1.30 -10.57 -2.07
N LEU A 22 -1.23 -9.24 -1.99
CA LEU A 22 -2.07 -8.49 -1.06
C LEU A 22 -3.56 -8.56 -1.43
N ILE A 23 -3.90 -8.54 -2.72
CA ILE A 23 -5.27 -8.75 -3.21
C ILE A 23 -5.79 -10.14 -2.81
N ALA A 24 -4.97 -11.17 -2.95
CA ALA A 24 -5.36 -12.54 -2.59
C ALA A 24 -5.52 -12.76 -1.07
N LEU A 25 -4.79 -11.99 -0.26
CA LEU A 25 -4.76 -12.16 1.20
C LEU A 25 -5.75 -11.28 1.95
N LEU A 26 -6.24 -10.20 1.35
CA LEU A 26 -7.13 -9.22 1.95
C LEU A 26 -8.53 -9.34 1.38
N GLU A 27 -9.50 -9.76 2.18
CA GLU A 27 -10.89 -9.99 1.73
C GLU A 27 -11.55 -8.74 1.16
N ARG A 28 -11.40 -7.61 1.84
CA ARG A 28 -11.99 -6.31 1.45
C ARG A 28 -10.88 -5.28 1.40
N HIS A 29 -10.49 -4.93 0.19
CA HIS A 29 -9.37 -4.02 0.00
C HIS A 29 -9.62 -2.99 -1.09
N ARG A 30 -8.94 -1.86 -0.96
CA ARG A 30 -8.70 -0.87 -2.01
C ARG A 30 -7.22 -0.56 -2.07
N THR A 31 -6.76 -0.02 -3.20
CA THR A 31 -5.38 0.42 -3.36
C THR A 31 -5.28 1.64 -4.24
N ILE A 32 -4.10 2.25 -4.25
CA ILE A 32 -3.79 3.39 -5.11
C ILE A 32 -2.99 2.89 -6.31
N VAL A 33 -3.48 3.16 -7.52
CA VAL A 33 -2.91 2.68 -8.78
C VAL A 33 -2.55 3.87 -9.67
N LYS A 34 -1.44 3.77 -10.41
CA LYS A 34 -1.02 4.84 -11.34
C LYS A 34 -2.14 5.19 -12.31
N THR A 35 -2.41 6.48 -12.48
CA THR A 35 -3.52 7.03 -13.28
C THR A 35 -3.58 6.45 -14.69
N ARG A 36 -2.43 6.19 -15.32
CA ARG A 36 -2.36 5.59 -16.66
C ARG A 36 -3.11 4.27 -16.81
N PHE A 37 -3.26 3.49 -15.73
CA PHE A 37 -3.98 2.23 -15.79
C PHE A 37 -5.50 2.41 -15.82
N PHE A 38 -6.00 3.56 -15.38
CA PHE A 38 -7.42 3.90 -15.46
C PHE A 38 -7.87 4.29 -16.88
N THR A 39 -6.93 4.62 -17.77
CA THR A 39 -7.20 4.92 -19.17
C THR A 39 -7.15 3.71 -20.09
N MET A 40 -6.68 2.56 -19.57
CA MET A 40 -6.64 1.32 -20.34
C MET A 40 -8.06 0.72 -20.50
N PRO A 41 -8.45 0.30 -21.69
CA PRO A 41 -9.70 -0.43 -21.92
C PRO A 41 -9.80 -1.64 -20.98
N ILE A 42 -11.01 -2.00 -20.55
CA ILE A 42 -11.31 -3.12 -19.67
C ILE A 42 -10.65 -2.96 -18.28
N PHE A 43 -9.31 -2.86 -18.23
CA PHE A 43 -8.58 -2.76 -16.97
C PHE A 43 -8.97 -1.52 -16.16
N GLY A 44 -9.06 -0.35 -16.80
CA GLY A 44 -9.53 0.88 -16.14
C GLY A 44 -10.96 0.77 -15.62
N TRP A 45 -11.83 0.06 -16.35
CA TRP A 45 -13.18 -0.23 -15.89
C TRP A 45 -13.18 -1.12 -14.63
N VAL A 46 -12.37 -2.18 -14.61
CA VAL A 46 -12.21 -3.06 -13.43
C VAL A 46 -11.70 -2.28 -12.22
N LEU A 47 -10.68 -1.42 -12.40
CA LEU A 47 -10.13 -0.61 -11.30
C LEU A 47 -11.19 0.35 -10.70
N LYS A 48 -11.99 0.99 -11.55
CA LYS A 48 -13.10 1.86 -11.14
C LYS A 48 -14.16 1.06 -10.37
N LYS A 49 -14.59 -0.09 -10.88
CA LYS A 49 -15.57 -0.96 -10.23
C LYS A 49 -15.06 -1.53 -8.90
N ALA A 50 -13.78 -1.84 -8.80
CA ALA A 50 -13.13 -2.26 -7.55
C ALA A 50 -12.98 -1.11 -6.54
N GLY A 51 -13.30 0.13 -6.91
CA GLY A 51 -13.16 1.32 -6.07
C GLY A 51 -11.70 1.67 -5.77
N TYR A 52 -10.78 1.31 -6.67
CA TYR A 52 -9.37 1.67 -6.55
C TYR A 52 -9.17 3.16 -6.85
N LEU A 53 -8.16 3.74 -6.24
CA LEU A 53 -7.90 5.18 -6.34
C LEU A 53 -6.79 5.46 -7.35
N PRO A 54 -6.94 6.46 -8.24
CA PRO A 54 -5.83 6.89 -9.09
C PRO A 54 -4.77 7.62 -8.26
N ALA A 55 -3.50 7.24 -8.46
CA ALA A 55 -2.38 8.02 -7.99
C ALA A 55 -2.33 9.32 -8.80
N SER A 56 -2.75 10.42 -8.24
CA SER A 56 -2.81 11.66 -8.98
C SER A 56 -1.45 12.27 -9.25
N GLY A 57 -1.29 12.70 -10.47
CA GLY A 57 -0.33 13.73 -10.85
C GLY A 57 -0.83 15.12 -10.42
N LYS A 58 0.10 16.06 -10.35
CA LYS A 58 -0.11 17.45 -9.91
C LYS A 58 -1.39 18.10 -10.49
N GLY A 59 -2.21 18.69 -9.64
CA GLY A 59 -3.03 19.86 -9.99
C GLY A 59 -4.56 19.71 -10.07
N GLN A 60 -5.19 18.53 -10.15
CA GLN A 60 -6.66 18.41 -10.26
C GLN A 60 -7.33 17.83 -8.99
N PHE A 61 -6.73 18.01 -7.83
CA PHE A 61 -6.99 17.18 -6.64
C PHE A 61 -8.03 17.70 -5.66
N ALA A 62 -8.37 18.97 -5.62
CA ALA A 62 -9.11 19.51 -4.47
C ALA A 62 -10.56 18.98 -4.36
N GLY A 63 -11.31 18.96 -5.45
CA GLY A 63 -12.71 18.51 -5.42
C GLY A 63 -12.87 16.99 -5.36
N MET A 64 -12.14 16.24 -6.18
CA MET A 64 -12.17 14.77 -6.16
C MET A 64 -11.59 14.17 -4.88
N MET A 65 -10.74 14.90 -4.16
CA MET A 65 -10.11 14.44 -2.93
C MET A 65 -11.08 14.31 -1.76
N ILE A 66 -12.04 15.22 -1.63
CA ILE A 66 -12.98 15.22 -0.51
C ILE A 66 -13.90 14.01 -0.62
N ASP A 67 -14.55 13.81 -1.74
CA ASP A 67 -15.48 12.69 -1.97
C ASP A 67 -14.76 11.33 -1.86
N GLN A 68 -13.53 11.24 -2.39
CA GLN A 68 -12.72 10.03 -2.29
C GLN A 68 -12.25 9.76 -0.85
N LEU A 69 -11.93 10.79 -0.08
CA LEU A 69 -11.54 10.67 1.31
C LEU A 69 -12.71 10.18 2.17
N GLU A 70 -13.90 10.76 2.00
CA GLU A 70 -15.10 10.34 2.71
C GLU A 70 -15.50 8.91 2.36
N SER A 71 -15.47 8.57 1.06
CA SER A 71 -15.67 7.20 0.58
C SER A 71 -14.65 6.23 1.18
N MET A 72 -13.39 6.65 1.32
CA MET A 72 -12.34 5.82 1.91
C MET A 72 -12.54 5.67 3.42
N LYS A 73 -12.85 6.76 4.14
CA LYS A 73 -13.15 6.72 5.57
C LYS A 73 -14.31 5.77 5.86
N SER A 74 -15.41 5.92 5.12
CA SER A 74 -16.56 5.02 5.21
C SER A 74 -16.21 3.56 4.86
N PHE A 75 -15.37 3.32 3.87
CA PHE A 75 -14.92 1.99 3.50
C PHE A 75 -14.10 1.34 4.61
N LEU A 76 -13.15 2.07 5.22
CA LEU A 76 -12.35 1.60 6.35
C LEU A 76 -13.23 1.30 7.57
N GLN A 77 -14.16 2.20 7.92
CA GLN A 77 -15.09 1.99 9.04
C GLN A 77 -15.94 0.74 8.90
N ARG A 78 -16.25 0.32 7.66
CA ARG A 78 -16.99 -0.92 7.37
C ARG A 78 -16.10 -2.17 7.24
N GLY A 79 -14.89 -2.15 7.80
CA GLY A 79 -13.98 -3.30 7.84
C GLY A 79 -13.12 -3.47 6.59
N GLY A 80 -13.13 -2.52 5.65
CA GLY A 80 -12.24 -2.54 4.49
C GLY A 80 -10.81 -2.15 4.84
N ASN A 81 -9.86 -2.51 4.01
CA ASN A 81 -8.45 -2.16 4.14
C ASN A 81 -7.97 -1.34 2.94
N LEU A 82 -7.14 -0.34 3.17
CA LEU A 82 -6.41 0.35 2.11
C LEU A 82 -4.97 -0.14 2.14
N PHE A 83 -4.52 -0.88 1.14
CA PHE A 83 -3.09 -1.18 1.03
C PHE A 83 -2.38 -0.24 0.05
N ILE A 84 -1.16 0.12 0.39
CA ILE A 84 -0.36 1.07 -0.37
C ILE A 84 1.11 0.63 -0.40
N PHE A 85 1.75 0.92 -1.53
CA PHE A 85 3.19 0.86 -1.68
C PHE A 85 3.72 2.29 -1.64
N PRO A 86 4.22 2.76 -0.47
CA PRO A 86 4.51 4.18 -0.27
C PRO A 86 5.67 4.68 -1.11
N GLU A 87 6.49 3.79 -1.63
CA GLU A 87 7.59 4.12 -2.54
C GLU A 87 7.11 4.58 -3.93
N GLY A 88 5.88 4.21 -4.33
CA GLY A 88 5.31 4.52 -5.64
C GLY A 88 5.99 3.80 -6.82
N THR A 89 7.11 3.13 -6.57
CA THR A 89 7.86 2.33 -7.55
C THR A 89 8.43 1.09 -6.87
N ARG A 90 8.81 0.08 -7.65
CA ARG A 90 9.47 -1.12 -7.12
C ARG A 90 10.93 -0.80 -6.77
N SER A 91 11.36 -1.27 -5.62
CA SER A 91 12.77 -1.26 -5.25
C SER A 91 13.58 -2.15 -6.20
N ARG A 92 14.78 -1.71 -6.55
CA ARG A 92 15.71 -2.48 -7.39
C ARG A 92 16.81 -3.16 -6.58
N ASP A 93 17.07 -2.67 -5.38
CA ASP A 93 18.13 -3.13 -4.48
C ASP A 93 17.59 -3.77 -3.20
N GLY A 94 16.27 -3.96 -3.13
CA GLY A 94 15.57 -4.53 -1.97
C GLY A 94 15.46 -3.58 -0.77
N LYS A 95 16.01 -2.37 -0.86
CA LYS A 95 15.93 -1.39 0.22
C LYS A 95 14.70 -0.53 0.09
N ILE A 96 14.17 -0.08 1.21
CA ILE A 96 13.07 0.88 1.23
C ILE A 96 13.57 2.24 0.73
N GLY A 97 12.91 2.75 -0.30
CA GLY A 97 13.19 4.08 -0.86
C GLY A 97 12.48 5.21 -0.12
N ASN A 98 12.45 6.39 -0.76
CA ASN A 98 11.70 7.53 -0.25
C ASN A 98 10.21 7.24 -0.24
N LEU A 99 9.53 7.56 0.85
CA LEU A 99 8.11 7.35 1.00
C LEU A 99 7.29 8.51 0.43
N ASN A 100 6.25 8.19 -0.32
CA ASN A 100 5.27 9.17 -0.75
C ASN A 100 4.36 9.54 0.44
N ARG A 101 4.49 10.77 0.92
CA ARG A 101 3.70 11.27 2.04
C ARG A 101 2.20 11.30 1.79
N GLY A 102 1.76 11.33 0.53
CA GLY A 102 0.33 11.32 0.18
C GLY A 102 -0.39 10.11 0.72
N ALA A 103 0.25 8.94 0.66
CA ALA A 103 -0.28 7.69 1.19
C ALA A 103 -0.48 7.74 2.72
N LEU A 104 0.49 8.29 3.45
CA LEU A 104 0.43 8.45 4.91
C LEU A 104 -0.56 9.56 5.34
N LYS A 105 -0.79 10.57 4.48
CA LYS A 105 -1.84 11.57 4.71
C LYS A 105 -3.23 10.93 4.73
N ILE A 106 -3.50 9.97 3.84
CA ILE A 106 -4.78 9.25 3.82
C ILE A 106 -4.98 8.50 5.14
N ALA A 107 -3.97 7.79 5.63
CA ALA A 107 -4.04 7.11 6.91
C ALA A 107 -4.40 8.07 8.05
N ARG A 108 -3.73 9.22 8.11
CA ARG A 108 -3.98 10.26 9.11
C ARG A 108 -5.39 10.84 8.99
N LEU A 109 -5.83 11.20 7.78
CA LEU A 109 -7.14 11.81 7.56
C LEU A 109 -8.31 10.84 7.83
N CYS A 110 -8.09 9.55 7.62
CA CYS A 110 -9.06 8.52 7.96
C CYS A 110 -9.01 8.09 9.43
N ASN A 111 -8.04 8.57 10.20
CA ASN A 111 -7.76 8.16 11.58
C ASN A 111 -7.73 6.63 11.75
N ALA A 112 -7.15 5.95 10.77
CA ALA A 112 -7.13 4.49 10.70
C ALA A 112 -5.77 3.93 11.15
N PRO A 113 -5.74 2.80 11.86
CA PRO A 113 -4.50 2.14 12.22
C PRO A 113 -3.62 1.87 10.97
N VAL A 114 -2.30 2.01 11.13
CA VAL A 114 -1.34 1.73 10.06
C VAL A 114 -0.58 0.46 10.41
N TYR A 115 -0.77 -0.59 9.61
CA TYR A 115 0.05 -1.79 9.67
C TYR A 115 1.20 -1.70 8.68
N VAL A 116 2.41 -1.88 9.16
CA VAL A 116 3.61 -1.91 8.32
C VAL A 116 3.96 -3.37 8.03
N LEU A 117 3.85 -3.75 6.77
CA LEU A 117 4.13 -5.09 6.30
C LEU A 117 5.44 -5.13 5.53
N GLN A 118 6.18 -6.22 5.68
CA GLN A 118 7.35 -6.52 4.89
C GLN A 118 7.12 -7.75 4.04
N LEU A 119 7.23 -7.59 2.72
CA LEU A 119 7.38 -8.67 1.75
C LEU A 119 8.85 -8.95 1.51
N ALA A 120 9.18 -10.23 1.34
CA ALA A 120 10.52 -10.65 0.95
C ALA A 120 10.47 -11.75 -0.11
N ASN A 121 11.50 -11.74 -0.97
CA ASN A 121 11.77 -12.73 -1.99
C ASN A 121 10.75 -12.80 -3.16
N THR A 122 9.84 -11.87 -3.30
CA THR A 122 8.95 -11.80 -4.48
C THR A 122 9.73 -11.42 -5.74
N ASP A 123 10.75 -10.58 -5.61
CA ASP A 123 11.70 -10.19 -6.67
C ASP A 123 12.54 -11.36 -7.18
N LYS A 124 12.84 -12.35 -6.33
CA LYS A 124 13.56 -13.56 -6.73
C LYS A 124 12.75 -14.43 -7.68
N LEU A 125 11.43 -14.46 -7.48
CA LEU A 125 10.53 -15.20 -8.36
C LEU A 125 10.19 -14.41 -9.62
N PHE A 126 9.90 -13.13 -9.49
CA PHE A 126 9.59 -12.25 -10.61
C PHE A 126 10.39 -10.95 -10.51
N THR A 127 11.59 -11.00 -11.07
CA THR A 127 12.57 -9.92 -11.02
C THR A 127 12.09 -8.68 -11.77
N PRO A 128 12.18 -7.47 -11.21
CA PRO A 128 11.88 -6.24 -11.92
C PRO A 128 12.66 -6.12 -13.23
N GLY A 129 11.95 -5.85 -14.33
CA GLY A 129 12.55 -5.73 -15.68
C GLY A 129 12.67 -7.04 -16.46
N LYS A 130 12.41 -8.19 -15.85
CA LYS A 130 12.29 -9.47 -16.56
C LYS A 130 10.81 -9.77 -16.85
N PHE A 131 10.56 -10.47 -17.96
CA PHE A 131 9.21 -10.85 -18.37
C PHE A 131 8.78 -12.23 -17.84
N LEU A 132 9.74 -13.11 -17.59
CA LEU A 132 9.49 -14.48 -17.15
C LEU A 132 9.77 -14.68 -15.66
N PHE A 133 9.03 -15.60 -15.06
CA PHE A 133 9.28 -16.07 -13.70
C PHE A 133 10.60 -16.86 -13.64
N ASN A 134 11.33 -16.70 -12.54
CA ASN A 134 12.49 -17.53 -12.26
C ASN A 134 12.05 -18.83 -11.58
N THR A 135 11.88 -19.88 -12.37
CA THR A 135 11.45 -21.21 -11.89
C THR A 135 12.64 -22.13 -11.56
N ARG A 136 13.88 -21.63 -11.69
CA ARG A 136 15.10 -22.43 -11.50
C ARG A 136 15.58 -22.49 -10.04
N ILE A 137 14.97 -21.74 -9.16
CA ILE A 137 15.34 -21.66 -7.75
C ILE A 137 14.16 -22.02 -6.86
N THR A 138 14.42 -22.77 -5.80
CA THR A 138 13.48 -22.88 -4.70
C THR A 138 13.41 -21.55 -3.98
N ASN A 139 12.21 -20.99 -3.82
CA ASN A 139 12.01 -19.69 -3.23
C ASN A 139 10.84 -19.69 -2.25
N THR A 140 11.07 -19.15 -1.06
CA THR A 140 10.04 -18.95 -0.05
C THR A 140 9.71 -17.46 0.04
N ILE A 141 8.50 -17.10 -0.37
CA ILE A 141 7.96 -15.75 -0.19
C ILE A 141 7.49 -15.61 1.25
N SER A 142 7.89 -14.56 1.93
CA SER A 142 7.43 -14.27 3.28
C SER A 142 6.75 -12.91 3.34
N LEU A 143 5.69 -12.83 4.17
CA LEU A 143 4.97 -11.61 4.50
C LEU A 143 4.85 -11.51 6.01
N LYS A 144 5.38 -10.43 6.60
CA LYS A 144 5.42 -10.19 8.05
C LYS A 144 4.84 -8.83 8.40
N ILE A 145 4.12 -8.75 9.50
CA ILE A 145 3.78 -7.46 10.14
C ILE A 145 5.00 -7.07 10.97
N ILE A 146 5.60 -5.93 10.67
CA ILE A 146 6.83 -5.44 11.33
C ILE A 146 6.57 -4.27 12.27
N ASP A 147 5.45 -3.56 12.13
CA ASP A 147 4.96 -2.54 13.08
C ASP A 147 3.45 -2.37 12.93
N CYS A 148 2.81 -1.84 13.98
CA CYS A 148 1.43 -1.43 13.99
C CYS A 148 1.32 -0.08 14.71
N ILE A 149 0.88 0.95 14.01
CA ILE A 149 0.73 2.31 14.53
C ILE A 149 -0.75 2.59 14.75
N GLN A 150 -1.16 2.64 16.01
CA GLN A 150 -2.52 2.97 16.40
C GLN A 150 -2.72 4.49 16.54
N PRO A 151 -3.93 5.00 16.32
CA PRO A 151 -4.30 6.33 16.80
C PRO A 151 -4.09 6.44 18.31
N THR A 152 -3.52 7.56 18.79
CA THR A 152 -3.27 7.78 20.23
C THR A 152 -4.56 8.12 20.98
N HIS A 153 -5.55 8.70 20.29
CA HIS A 153 -6.91 8.99 20.77
C HIS A 153 -7.89 8.88 19.60
N PRO A 154 -9.23 8.83 19.84
CA PRO A 154 -10.25 8.63 18.79
C PRO A 154 -10.11 9.51 17.54
N ASP A 155 -9.45 10.68 17.63
CA ASP A 155 -9.24 11.59 16.49
C ASP A 155 -7.80 12.08 16.36
N ASN A 156 -6.85 11.38 16.95
CA ASN A 156 -5.45 11.84 17.00
C ASN A 156 -4.46 10.80 16.43
N MET A 157 -4.47 10.64 15.14
CA MET A 157 -3.41 9.92 14.44
C MET A 157 -2.14 10.77 14.38
N PRO A 158 -0.94 10.23 14.62
CA PRO A 158 0.33 10.96 14.56
C PRO A 158 0.49 11.74 13.26
N SER A 159 1.27 12.84 13.32
CA SER A 159 1.55 13.63 12.12
C SER A 159 2.18 12.77 11.01
N THR A 160 1.99 13.20 9.77
CA THR A 160 2.55 12.47 8.61
C THR A 160 4.06 12.29 8.70
N ALA A 161 4.77 13.26 9.28
CA ALA A 161 6.21 13.16 9.50
C ALA A 161 6.58 12.08 10.52
N ILE A 162 5.83 11.98 11.61
CA ILE A 162 6.02 10.93 12.63
C ILE A 162 5.70 9.56 12.04
N LEU A 163 4.60 9.44 11.27
CA LEU A 163 4.26 8.20 10.58
C LEU A 163 5.37 7.75 9.64
N GLU A 164 5.90 8.68 8.83
CA GLU A 164 7.01 8.42 7.91
C GLU A 164 8.24 7.89 8.65
N GLN A 165 8.65 8.58 9.72
CA GLN A 165 9.79 8.16 10.54
C GLN A 165 9.59 6.78 11.15
N ARG A 166 8.39 6.48 11.69
CA ARG A 166 8.10 5.16 12.25
C ARG A 166 8.14 4.06 11.21
N VAL A 167 7.53 4.27 10.05
CA VAL A 167 7.56 3.31 8.93
C VAL A 167 9.00 3.04 8.49
N LEU A 168 9.80 4.09 8.27
CA LEU A 168 11.22 3.94 7.90
C LEU A 168 12.02 3.21 8.98
N LYS A 169 11.78 3.54 10.26
CA LYS A 169 12.45 2.88 11.39
C LYS A 169 12.09 1.38 11.45
N ALA A 170 10.84 1.01 11.20
CA ALA A 170 10.40 -0.38 11.17
C ALA A 170 11.15 -1.18 10.10
N TYR A 171 11.23 -0.66 8.87
CA TYR A 171 11.99 -1.32 7.80
C TYR A 171 13.49 -1.41 8.07
N ARG A 172 14.12 -0.34 8.59
CA ARG A 172 15.56 -0.35 8.91
C ARG A 172 15.94 -1.39 9.97
N LYS A 173 15.05 -1.69 10.90
CA LYS A 173 15.26 -2.76 11.89
C LYS A 173 15.30 -4.16 11.29
N GLN A 174 14.67 -4.36 10.14
CA GLN A 174 14.64 -5.66 9.46
C GLN A 174 15.82 -5.86 8.49
N GLN A 175 16.59 -4.81 8.23
CA GLN A 175 17.76 -4.83 7.34
C GLN A 175 19.08 -5.07 8.10
N LYS A 176 19.03 -5.16 9.44
CA LYS A 176 20.14 -5.57 10.30
C LYS A 176 20.08 -7.07 10.55
#